data_6bfcf2061b38a86ab8272c8e36e1c6a5
#
_entry.id   6bfcf2061b38a86ab8272c8e36e1c6a5
#
_cell.length_a   1.000
_cell.length_b   1.000
_cell.length_c   1.000
_cell.angle_alpha   90.00
_cell.angle_beta   90.00
_cell.angle_gamma   90.00
#
_symmetry.space_group_name_H-M   'P 1'
#
loop_
_entity.id
_entity.type
_entity.pdbx_description
1 polymer ?
#
loop_
_entity_poly.entity_id
_entity_poly.type
_entity_poly.pdbx_seq_one_letter_code
_entity_poly.pdbx_strand_id
1 'polypeptide(L)'
;MEAFSDGVFAIAITLLVLDIAVHPPGTPLEQVLHAWPAYVAYVVSFLTIGAAWLAHTALTDRLAQADSIFLRLNLLVLLVVAFLPFPTRLVADALQHTDAQRVAVTVYGLTLLVIRVLGSALAEYARREHLYLPPGEGEEPPGEQRKLLPVVIGYVVAILIGLLLPAVAVAFYFGIAVYLVVPFREVARLLFRLS
;
A
#
# COMPACT_ATOMS: atom_id res chain seq x y z
N MET A 1 -17.17 7.55 -10.52
CA MET A 1 -16.39 6.45 -9.94
C MET A 1 -15.17 6.99 -9.19
N GLU A 2 -14.32 7.82 -9.80
CA GLU A 2 -13.12 8.41 -9.19
C GLU A 2 -13.39 9.05 -7.82
N ALA A 3 -14.30 10.01 -7.72
CA ALA A 3 -14.60 10.69 -6.47
C ALA A 3 -14.98 9.73 -5.32
N PHE A 4 -15.65 8.62 -5.62
CA PHE A 4 -15.97 7.59 -4.63
C PHE A 4 -14.72 6.84 -4.20
N SER A 5 -13.87 6.44 -5.15
CA SER A 5 -12.62 5.74 -4.87
C SER A 5 -11.67 6.64 -4.07
N ASP A 6 -11.48 7.90 -4.48
CA ASP A 6 -10.66 8.88 -3.77
C ASP A 6 -11.15 9.11 -2.34
N GLY A 7 -12.47 9.18 -2.15
CA GLY A 7 -13.08 9.27 -0.83
C GLY A 7 -12.71 8.08 0.07
N VAL A 8 -12.75 6.85 -0.46
CA VAL A 8 -12.37 5.64 0.30
C VAL A 8 -10.88 5.64 0.64
N PHE A 9 -10.01 5.98 -0.31
CA PHE A 9 -8.57 6.10 -0.07
C PHE A 9 -8.26 7.17 0.99
N ALA A 10 -8.90 8.35 0.88
CA ALA A 10 -8.70 9.44 1.82
C ALA A 10 -9.15 9.08 3.24
N ILE A 11 -10.32 8.42 3.38
CA ILE A 11 -10.81 7.96 4.68
C ILE A 11 -9.88 6.89 5.24
N ALA A 12 -9.44 5.90 4.46
CA ALA A 12 -8.54 4.86 4.90
C ALA A 12 -7.22 5.44 5.45
N ILE A 13 -6.61 6.41 4.76
CA ILE A 13 -5.39 7.09 5.20
C ILE A 13 -5.63 7.87 6.50
N THR A 14 -6.73 8.60 6.62
CA THR A 14 -7.00 9.43 7.80
C THR A 14 -7.37 8.61 9.04
N LEU A 15 -7.96 7.43 8.86
CA LEU A 15 -8.23 6.51 9.97
C LEU A 15 -6.96 5.94 10.60
N LEU A 16 -5.86 5.82 9.85
CA LEU A 16 -4.59 5.30 10.38
C LEU A 16 -4.05 6.10 11.57
N VAL A 17 -4.27 7.42 11.60
CA VAL A 17 -3.76 8.25 12.69
C VAL A 17 -4.48 7.98 14.01
N LEU A 18 -5.72 7.52 13.95
CA LEU A 18 -6.53 7.21 15.14
C LEU A 18 -6.01 5.96 15.88
N ASP A 19 -5.22 5.14 15.21
CA ASP A 19 -4.60 3.95 15.81
C ASP A 19 -3.30 4.26 16.56
N ILE A 20 -2.82 5.51 16.50
CA ILE A 20 -1.68 5.98 17.31
C ILE A 20 -2.17 6.27 18.71
N ALA A 21 -2.24 5.22 19.53
CA ALA A 21 -2.66 5.35 20.92
C ALA A 21 -1.45 5.49 21.85
N VAL A 22 -1.51 6.40 22.80
CA VAL A 22 -0.55 6.54 23.92
C VAL A 22 -1.14 5.87 25.15
N HIS A 23 -0.38 4.96 25.77
CA HIS A 23 -0.85 4.16 26.89
C HIS A 23 -0.04 4.45 28.16
N PRO A 24 -0.69 4.62 29.32
CA PRO A 24 0.02 4.65 30.61
C PRO A 24 0.63 3.24 30.93
N PRO A 25 1.68 3.14 31.75
CA PRO A 25 2.20 4.16 32.67
C PRO A 25 3.31 5.04 32.07
N GLY A 26 3.61 6.15 32.74
CA GLY A 26 4.75 7.04 32.45
C GLY A 26 4.35 8.50 32.22
N THR A 27 5.33 9.37 32.09
CA THR A 27 5.11 10.77 31.73
C THR A 27 4.59 10.89 30.28
N PRO A 28 3.90 11.97 29.91
CA PRO A 28 3.44 12.18 28.53
C PRO A 28 4.55 12.03 27.49
N LEU A 29 5.76 12.47 27.80
CA LEU A 29 6.93 12.33 26.89
C LEU A 29 7.33 10.86 26.72
N GLU A 30 7.39 10.11 27.82
CA GLU A 30 7.70 8.67 27.77
C GLU A 30 6.66 7.89 26.96
N GLN A 31 5.38 8.19 27.16
CA GLN A 31 4.29 7.55 26.40
C GLN A 31 4.41 7.82 24.90
N VAL A 32 4.69 9.07 24.50
CA VAL A 32 4.91 9.44 23.09
C VAL A 32 6.12 8.70 22.52
N LEU A 33 7.23 8.64 23.25
CA LEU A 33 8.44 7.93 22.79
C LEU A 33 8.23 6.41 22.69
N HIS A 34 7.46 5.82 23.60
CA HIS A 34 7.14 4.38 23.56
C HIS A 34 6.17 4.00 22.43
N ALA A 35 5.41 4.95 21.88
CA ALA A 35 4.49 4.71 20.76
C ALA A 35 5.19 4.58 19.39
N TRP A 36 6.53 4.54 19.33
CA TRP A 36 7.29 4.43 18.07
C TRP A 36 6.87 3.27 17.15
N PRO A 37 6.41 2.07 17.66
CA PRO A 37 5.94 1.02 16.75
C PRO A 37 4.67 1.43 15.99
N ALA A 38 3.76 2.17 16.65
CA ALA A 38 2.57 2.71 16.01
C ALA A 38 2.93 3.75 14.93
N TYR A 39 3.95 4.59 15.16
CA TYR A 39 4.42 5.52 14.13
C TYR A 39 5.01 4.80 12.92
N VAL A 40 5.79 3.74 13.12
CA VAL A 40 6.32 2.94 12.02
C VAL A 40 5.20 2.26 11.23
N ALA A 41 4.27 1.60 11.91
CA ALA A 41 3.12 0.96 11.28
C ALA A 41 2.27 1.98 10.49
N TYR A 42 2.04 3.17 11.07
CA TYR A 42 1.34 4.28 10.43
C TYR A 42 2.05 4.71 9.13
N VAL A 43 3.36 5.00 9.20
CA VAL A 43 4.10 5.49 8.02
C VAL A 43 4.12 4.44 6.90
N VAL A 44 4.36 3.16 7.23
CA VAL A 44 4.34 2.08 6.23
C VAL A 44 2.97 1.97 5.56
N SER A 45 1.89 2.01 6.35
CA SER A 45 0.53 1.91 5.84
C SER A 45 0.12 3.14 5.02
N PHE A 46 0.49 4.34 5.48
CA PHE A 46 0.26 5.58 4.75
C PHE A 46 0.92 5.55 3.36
N LEU A 47 2.20 5.19 3.30
CA LEU A 47 2.92 5.07 2.03
C LEU A 47 2.32 3.98 1.13
N THR A 48 1.87 2.86 1.70
CA THR A 48 1.28 1.77 0.92
C THR A 48 -0.08 2.18 0.34
N ILE A 49 -0.96 2.81 1.14
CA ILE A 49 -2.24 3.33 0.63
C ILE A 49 -1.98 4.42 -0.40
N GLY A 50 -1.02 5.32 -0.15
CA GLY A 50 -0.63 6.36 -1.10
C GLY A 50 -0.13 5.78 -2.43
N ALA A 51 0.72 4.74 -2.39
CA ALA A 51 1.17 4.05 -3.60
C ALA A 51 0.01 3.37 -4.36
N ALA A 52 -0.92 2.75 -3.64
CA ALA A 52 -2.10 2.15 -4.23
C ALA A 52 -3.02 3.20 -4.86
N TRP A 53 -3.21 4.34 -4.19
CA TRP A 53 -3.97 5.47 -4.73
C TRP A 53 -3.33 6.05 -5.99
N LEU A 54 -2.02 6.32 -5.99
CA LEU A 54 -1.31 6.81 -7.17
C LEU A 54 -1.45 5.86 -8.37
N ALA A 55 -1.34 4.55 -8.13
CA ALA A 55 -1.53 3.55 -9.17
C ALA A 55 -2.99 3.49 -9.67
N HIS A 56 -3.96 3.64 -8.76
CA HIS A 56 -5.38 3.66 -9.07
C HIS A 56 -5.75 4.90 -9.89
N THR A 57 -5.32 6.09 -9.49
CA THR A 57 -5.56 7.34 -10.22
C THR A 57 -4.95 7.27 -11.62
N ALA A 58 -3.69 6.84 -11.75
CA ALA A 58 -3.05 6.67 -13.05
C ALA A 58 -3.77 5.67 -13.97
N LEU A 59 -4.47 4.70 -13.40
CA LEU A 59 -5.31 3.76 -14.15
C LEU A 59 -6.64 4.41 -14.56
N THR A 60 -7.32 5.10 -13.63
CA THR A 60 -8.66 5.67 -13.89
C THR A 60 -8.61 6.87 -14.83
N ASP A 61 -7.57 7.70 -14.76
CA ASP A 61 -7.36 8.84 -15.66
C ASP A 61 -7.31 8.45 -17.15
N ARG A 62 -6.96 7.20 -17.42
CA ARG A 62 -6.83 6.67 -18.78
C ARG A 62 -8.02 5.83 -19.24
N LEU A 63 -9.03 5.64 -18.42
CA LEU A 63 -10.24 4.89 -18.80
C LEU A 63 -11.11 5.68 -19.75
N ALA A 64 -11.44 5.08 -20.90
CA ALA A 64 -12.47 5.58 -21.79
C ALA A 64 -13.88 5.26 -21.25
N GLN A 65 -14.02 4.08 -20.64
CA GLN A 65 -15.27 3.60 -20.07
C GLN A 65 -15.02 2.59 -18.95
N ALA A 66 -16.00 2.42 -18.07
CA ALA A 66 -15.96 1.41 -17.02
C ALA A 66 -17.20 0.52 -17.14
N ASP A 67 -16.99 -0.78 -17.30
CA ASP A 67 -18.08 -1.75 -17.33
C ASP A 67 -18.44 -2.25 -15.92
N SER A 68 -19.48 -3.07 -15.84
CA SER A 68 -19.98 -3.56 -14.55
C SER A 68 -19.02 -4.52 -13.84
N ILE A 69 -18.14 -5.22 -14.57
CA ILE A 69 -17.15 -6.13 -13.97
C ILE A 69 -16.00 -5.31 -13.41
N PHE A 70 -15.52 -4.31 -14.17
CA PHE A 70 -14.51 -3.37 -13.69
C PHE A 70 -14.94 -2.69 -12.39
N LEU A 71 -16.20 -2.20 -12.31
CA LEU A 71 -16.73 -1.58 -11.11
C LEU A 71 -16.76 -2.53 -9.90
N ARG A 72 -17.11 -3.81 -10.12
CA ARG A 72 -17.07 -4.83 -9.04
C ARG A 72 -15.65 -5.14 -8.58
N LEU A 73 -14.71 -5.27 -9.51
CA LEU A 73 -13.30 -5.46 -9.17
C LEU A 73 -12.74 -4.25 -8.40
N ASN A 74 -13.13 -3.04 -8.83
CA ASN A 74 -12.77 -1.81 -8.12
C ASN A 74 -13.29 -1.81 -6.68
N LEU A 75 -14.55 -2.21 -6.45
CA LEU A 75 -15.10 -2.34 -5.09
C LEU A 75 -14.32 -3.34 -4.23
N LEU A 76 -13.82 -4.44 -4.80
CA LEU A 76 -12.96 -5.37 -4.07
C LEU A 76 -11.62 -4.74 -3.67
N VAL A 77 -11.00 -3.96 -4.56
CA VAL A 77 -9.79 -3.20 -4.23
C VAL A 77 -10.07 -2.26 -3.06
N LEU A 78 -11.13 -1.46 -3.16
CA LEU A 78 -11.51 -0.48 -2.14
C LEU A 78 -11.87 -1.13 -0.80
N LEU A 79 -12.51 -2.31 -0.81
CA LEU A 79 -12.81 -3.09 0.39
C LEU A 79 -11.54 -3.43 1.16
N VAL A 80 -10.51 -3.93 0.46
CA VAL A 80 -9.25 -4.33 1.12
C VAL A 80 -8.44 -3.12 1.56
N VAL A 81 -8.48 -2.01 0.79
CA VAL A 81 -7.86 -0.74 1.20
C VAL A 81 -8.51 -0.20 2.47
N ALA A 82 -9.85 -0.18 2.53
CA ALA A 82 -10.59 0.28 3.71
C ALA A 82 -10.38 -0.62 4.94
N PHE A 83 -10.01 -1.89 4.74
CA PHE A 83 -9.68 -2.84 5.81
C PHE A 83 -8.28 -2.63 6.39
N LEU A 84 -7.33 -1.99 5.66
CA LEU A 84 -5.92 -1.90 6.06
C LEU A 84 -5.66 -1.24 7.44
N PRO A 85 -6.43 -0.25 7.91
CA PRO A 85 -6.23 0.29 9.27
C PRO A 85 -6.28 -0.79 10.36
N PHE A 86 -7.16 -1.77 10.24
CA PHE A 86 -7.26 -2.85 11.23
C PHE A 86 -5.96 -3.67 11.39
N PRO A 87 -5.35 -4.28 10.34
CA PRO A 87 -4.08 -4.96 10.51
C PRO A 87 -2.90 -4.02 10.83
N THR A 88 -2.98 -2.74 10.48
CA THR A 88 -1.99 -1.73 10.91
C THR A 88 -1.96 -1.62 12.43
N ARG A 89 -3.12 -1.50 13.05
CA ARG A 89 -3.26 -1.48 14.51
C ARG A 89 -2.74 -2.78 15.14
N LEU A 90 -3.09 -3.94 14.57
CA LEU A 90 -2.59 -5.23 15.07
C LEU A 90 -1.06 -5.28 15.10
N VAL A 91 -0.38 -4.76 14.07
CA VAL A 91 1.09 -4.72 14.04
C VAL A 91 1.63 -3.74 15.09
N ALA A 92 1.01 -2.56 15.23
CA ALA A 92 1.42 -1.56 16.22
C ALA A 92 1.36 -2.11 17.65
N ASP A 93 0.26 -2.78 18.00
CA ASP A 93 0.06 -3.40 19.31
C ASP A 93 1.00 -4.60 19.52
N ALA A 94 1.16 -5.46 18.51
CA ALA A 94 1.95 -6.67 18.60
C ALA A 94 3.46 -6.40 18.71
N LEU A 95 3.98 -5.33 18.11
CA LEU A 95 5.39 -4.94 18.26
C LEU A 95 5.75 -4.52 19.69
N GLN A 96 4.75 -4.22 20.53
CA GLN A 96 4.93 -3.94 21.96
C GLN A 96 4.85 -5.23 22.81
N HIS A 97 4.25 -6.33 22.29
CA HIS A 97 3.98 -7.57 23.02
C HIS A 97 4.41 -8.78 22.19
N THR A 98 5.25 -9.66 22.72
CA THR A 98 5.95 -10.70 21.97
C THR A 98 5.09 -11.81 21.38
N ASP A 99 3.95 -12.16 21.98
CA ASP A 99 3.25 -13.42 21.67
C ASP A 99 2.39 -13.38 20.39
N ALA A 100 1.97 -12.18 19.93
CA ALA A 100 1.10 -12.01 18.77
C ALA A 100 1.81 -11.48 17.51
N GLN A 101 3.10 -11.18 17.58
CA GLN A 101 3.84 -10.48 16.52
C GLN A 101 3.76 -11.20 15.17
N ARG A 102 3.97 -12.53 15.15
CA ARG A 102 3.99 -13.33 13.91
C ARG A 102 2.64 -13.28 13.19
N VAL A 103 1.55 -13.44 13.94
CA VAL A 103 0.19 -13.42 13.38
C VAL A 103 -0.12 -12.02 12.83
N ALA A 104 0.13 -10.97 13.61
CA ALA A 104 -0.14 -9.60 13.22
C ALA A 104 0.63 -9.20 11.94
N VAL A 105 1.95 -9.47 11.90
CA VAL A 105 2.81 -9.16 10.75
C VAL A 105 2.44 -9.98 9.52
N THR A 106 1.99 -11.23 9.70
CA THR A 106 1.52 -12.07 8.60
C THR A 106 0.19 -11.57 8.03
N VAL A 107 -0.80 -11.26 8.88
CA VAL A 107 -2.09 -10.71 8.45
C VAL A 107 -1.90 -9.39 7.72
N TYR A 108 -1.03 -8.52 8.26
CA TYR A 108 -0.67 -7.26 7.64
C TYR A 108 -0.05 -7.48 6.25
N GLY A 109 0.99 -8.31 6.15
CA GLY A 109 1.67 -8.59 4.88
C GLY A 109 0.74 -9.23 3.84
N LEU A 110 -0.16 -10.13 4.24
CA LEU A 110 -1.19 -10.69 3.36
C LEU A 110 -2.13 -9.60 2.85
N THR A 111 -2.54 -8.66 3.70
CA THR A 111 -3.40 -7.54 3.28
C THR A 111 -2.69 -6.67 2.23
N LEU A 112 -1.40 -6.33 2.45
CA LEU A 112 -0.60 -5.58 1.47
C LEU A 112 -0.46 -6.32 0.14
N LEU A 113 -0.21 -7.63 0.19
CA LEU A 113 -0.12 -8.48 -0.99
C LEU A 113 -1.45 -8.51 -1.76
N VAL A 114 -2.58 -8.67 -1.05
CA VAL A 114 -3.92 -8.69 -1.68
C VAL A 114 -4.24 -7.37 -2.34
N ILE A 115 -3.97 -6.21 -1.71
CA ILE A 115 -4.13 -4.89 -2.33
C ILE A 115 -3.33 -4.83 -3.64
N ARG A 116 -2.08 -5.28 -3.63
CA ARG A 116 -1.22 -5.25 -4.81
C ARG A 116 -1.73 -6.17 -5.94
N VAL A 117 -2.14 -7.38 -5.60
CA VAL A 117 -2.66 -8.37 -6.57
C VAL A 117 -3.98 -7.89 -7.16
N LEU A 118 -4.94 -7.42 -6.34
CA LEU A 118 -6.23 -6.92 -6.82
C LEU A 118 -6.08 -5.67 -7.69
N GLY A 119 -5.23 -4.71 -7.29
CA GLY A 119 -4.95 -3.52 -8.11
C GLY A 119 -4.35 -3.89 -9.47
N SER A 120 -3.46 -4.89 -9.51
CA SER A 120 -2.90 -5.38 -10.77
C SER A 120 -3.92 -6.16 -11.60
N ALA A 121 -4.79 -6.94 -10.96
CA ALA A 121 -5.88 -7.65 -11.64
C ALA A 121 -6.88 -6.66 -12.27
N LEU A 122 -7.20 -5.57 -11.58
CA LEU A 122 -8.04 -4.49 -12.09
C LEU A 122 -7.43 -3.85 -13.34
N ALA A 123 -6.13 -3.52 -13.30
CA ALA A 123 -5.41 -2.95 -14.44
C ALA A 123 -5.33 -3.93 -15.62
N GLU A 124 -5.07 -5.21 -15.35
CA GLU A 124 -5.01 -6.25 -16.37
C GLU A 124 -6.38 -6.48 -17.01
N TYR A 125 -7.46 -6.47 -16.21
CA TYR A 125 -8.81 -6.56 -16.74
C TYR A 125 -9.12 -5.40 -17.69
N ALA A 126 -8.86 -4.15 -17.27
CA ALA A 126 -9.07 -2.97 -18.10
C ALA A 126 -8.27 -3.03 -19.41
N ARG A 127 -7.06 -3.59 -19.38
CA ARG A 127 -6.21 -3.79 -20.56
C ARG A 127 -6.81 -4.84 -21.53
N ARG A 128 -7.26 -5.98 -21.00
CA ARG A 128 -7.80 -7.08 -21.81
C ARG A 128 -9.10 -6.72 -22.49
N GLU A 129 -9.96 -6.00 -21.79
CA GLU A 129 -11.29 -5.55 -22.29
C GLU A 129 -11.20 -4.23 -23.07
N HIS A 130 -9.98 -3.74 -23.36
CA HIS A 130 -9.78 -2.50 -24.13
C HIS A 130 -10.53 -1.29 -23.58
N LEU A 131 -10.59 -1.17 -22.23
CA LEU A 131 -11.32 -0.09 -21.55
C LEU A 131 -10.56 1.24 -21.53
N TYR A 132 -9.29 1.24 -21.93
CA TYR A 132 -8.45 2.44 -21.98
C TYR A 132 -8.72 3.29 -23.24
N LEU A 133 -8.48 4.59 -23.12
CA LEU A 133 -8.36 5.50 -24.25
C LEU A 133 -7.21 5.03 -25.17
N PRO A 134 -7.35 5.19 -26.51
CA PRO A 134 -6.23 4.96 -27.41
C PRO A 134 -5.00 5.75 -26.97
N PRO A 135 -3.78 5.16 -26.95
CA PRO A 135 -2.59 5.91 -26.62
C PRO A 135 -2.39 7.06 -27.59
N GLY A 136 -2.12 8.27 -27.06
CA GLY A 136 -1.66 9.40 -27.86
C GLY A 136 -0.30 9.12 -28.51
N GLU A 137 0.06 9.91 -29.54
CA GLU A 137 1.39 9.78 -30.18
C GLU A 137 2.48 10.01 -29.11
N GLY A 138 3.31 8.97 -28.85
CA GLY A 138 4.42 9.01 -27.90
C GLY A 138 4.06 8.63 -26.46
N GLU A 139 2.83 8.24 -26.17
CA GLU A 139 2.44 7.71 -24.86
C GLU A 139 2.70 6.20 -24.77
N GLU A 140 3.39 5.77 -23.71
CA GLU A 140 3.51 4.34 -23.39
C GLU A 140 2.13 3.79 -22.97
N PRO A 141 1.77 2.55 -23.38
CA PRO A 141 0.53 1.94 -22.97
C PRO A 141 0.41 1.88 -21.43
N PRO A 142 -0.80 2.13 -20.86
CA PRO A 142 -1.00 2.12 -19.43
C PRO A 142 -0.67 0.75 -18.85
N GLY A 143 0.15 0.74 -17.82
CA GLY A 143 0.39 -0.45 -17.00
C GLY A 143 1.44 -1.39 -17.58
N GLU A 144 2.66 -0.92 -17.77
CA GLU A 144 3.77 -1.84 -17.86
C GLU A 144 3.89 -2.61 -16.51
N GLN A 145 3.23 -3.77 -16.45
CA GLN A 145 3.17 -4.63 -15.26
C GLN A 145 4.52 -5.28 -14.92
N ARG A 146 5.61 -4.82 -15.55
CA ARG A 146 6.99 -5.29 -15.30
C ARG A 146 7.37 -5.27 -13.81
N LYS A 147 6.64 -4.50 -13.00
CA LYS A 147 6.92 -4.38 -11.56
C LYS A 147 6.02 -5.25 -10.68
N LEU A 148 5.05 -5.99 -11.23
CA LEU A 148 4.16 -6.81 -10.41
C LEU A 148 4.93 -7.97 -9.77
N LEU A 149 5.60 -8.77 -10.58
CA LEU A 149 6.26 -10.00 -10.13
C LEU A 149 7.33 -9.74 -9.04
N PRO A 150 8.29 -8.81 -9.20
CA PRO A 150 9.27 -8.55 -8.16
C PRO A 150 8.65 -8.02 -6.86
N VAL A 151 7.58 -7.21 -6.93
CA VAL A 151 6.89 -6.70 -5.74
C VAL A 151 6.11 -7.81 -5.03
N VAL A 152 5.41 -8.67 -5.77
CA VAL A 152 4.71 -9.85 -5.21
C VAL A 152 5.71 -10.79 -4.55
N ILE A 153 6.84 -11.10 -5.20
CA ILE A 153 7.91 -11.90 -4.61
C ILE A 153 8.43 -11.22 -3.33
N GLY A 154 8.64 -9.91 -3.36
CA GLY A 154 9.07 -9.13 -2.20
C GLY A 154 8.11 -9.28 -1.00
N TYR A 155 6.80 -9.17 -1.24
CA TYR A 155 5.80 -9.37 -0.18
C TYR A 155 5.78 -10.82 0.33
N VAL A 156 5.84 -11.82 -0.56
CA VAL A 156 5.89 -13.24 -0.15
C VAL A 156 7.13 -13.52 0.69
N VAL A 157 8.30 -13.04 0.26
CA VAL A 157 9.54 -13.18 1.04
C VAL A 157 9.43 -12.48 2.40
N ALA A 158 8.90 -11.26 2.44
CA ALA A 158 8.70 -10.53 3.68
C ALA A 158 7.74 -11.25 4.64
N ILE A 159 6.65 -11.84 4.13
CA ILE A 159 5.72 -12.65 4.92
C ILE A 159 6.43 -13.88 5.51
N LEU A 160 7.23 -14.60 4.70
CA LEU A 160 7.99 -15.76 5.16
C LEU A 160 9.03 -15.39 6.22
N ILE A 161 9.73 -14.26 6.03
CA ILE A 161 10.64 -13.70 7.04
C ILE A 161 9.88 -13.36 8.32
N GLY A 162 8.66 -12.81 8.21
CA GLY A 162 7.82 -12.42 9.34
C GLY A 162 7.41 -13.58 10.25
N LEU A 163 7.40 -14.81 9.75
CA LEU A 163 7.18 -16.01 10.56
C LEU A 163 8.33 -16.27 11.55
N LEU A 164 9.54 -15.80 11.26
CA LEU A 164 10.73 -16.00 12.09
C LEU A 164 11.18 -14.69 12.75
N LEU A 165 11.20 -13.59 12.01
CA LEU A 165 11.73 -12.29 12.38
C LEU A 165 10.73 -11.16 12.07
N PRO A 166 9.68 -10.97 12.91
CA PRO A 166 8.60 -10.01 12.64
C PRO A 166 9.08 -8.57 12.38
N ALA A 167 10.01 -8.07 13.19
CA ALA A 167 10.55 -6.70 13.04
C ALA A 167 11.28 -6.50 11.69
N VAL A 168 11.98 -7.52 11.21
CA VAL A 168 12.66 -7.50 9.91
C VAL A 168 11.63 -7.45 8.77
N ALA A 169 10.54 -8.19 8.87
CA ALA A 169 9.46 -8.16 7.87
C ALA A 169 8.83 -6.76 7.76
N VAL A 170 8.60 -6.07 8.88
CA VAL A 170 8.10 -4.68 8.87
C VAL A 170 9.05 -3.75 8.13
N ALA A 171 10.37 -3.90 8.33
CA ALA A 171 11.38 -3.14 7.57
C ALA A 171 11.33 -3.45 6.06
N PHE A 172 11.08 -4.71 5.67
CA PHE A 172 10.87 -5.07 4.27
C PHE A 172 9.59 -4.44 3.69
N TYR A 173 8.47 -4.45 4.43
CA TYR A 173 7.24 -3.77 4.00
C TYR A 173 7.47 -2.27 3.80
N PHE A 174 8.21 -1.63 4.71
CA PHE A 174 8.62 -0.23 4.56
C PHE A 174 9.44 -0.01 3.29
N GLY A 175 10.47 -0.83 3.06
CA GLY A 175 11.29 -0.76 1.84
C GLY A 175 10.47 -0.90 0.56
N ILE A 176 9.50 -1.83 0.53
CA ILE A 176 8.60 -2.01 -0.62
C ILE A 176 7.70 -0.78 -0.79
N ALA A 177 7.13 -0.22 0.29
CA ALA A 177 6.29 0.96 0.25
C ALA A 177 7.06 2.18 -0.31
N VAL A 178 8.27 2.43 0.18
CA VAL A 178 9.16 3.47 -0.35
C VAL A 178 9.47 3.25 -1.82
N TYR A 179 9.82 2.01 -2.22
CA TYR A 179 10.09 1.68 -3.62
C TYR A 179 8.91 1.96 -4.54
N LEU A 180 7.67 1.77 -4.07
CA LEU A 180 6.46 2.00 -4.86
C LEU A 180 6.11 3.50 -4.99
N VAL A 181 6.40 4.30 -3.96
CA VAL A 181 6.06 5.74 -3.94
C VAL A 181 7.12 6.58 -4.63
N VAL A 182 8.42 6.25 -4.42
CA VAL A 182 9.51 7.10 -4.91
C VAL A 182 9.82 6.81 -6.38
N PRO A 183 9.74 7.81 -7.28
CA PRO A 183 10.09 7.67 -8.69
C PRO A 183 11.62 7.72 -8.88
N PHE A 184 12.33 6.67 -8.43
CA PHE A 184 13.81 6.62 -8.43
C PHE A 184 14.45 6.98 -9.78
N ARG A 185 13.80 6.65 -10.90
CA ARG A 185 14.32 6.99 -12.25
C ARG A 185 14.31 8.49 -12.52
N GLU A 186 13.31 9.21 -12.02
CA GLU A 186 13.21 10.65 -12.17
C GLU A 186 14.17 11.36 -11.23
N VAL A 187 14.25 10.90 -9.98
CA VAL A 187 15.21 11.42 -8.98
C VAL A 187 16.64 11.24 -9.47
N ALA A 188 17.00 10.07 -10.01
CA ALA A 188 18.32 9.83 -10.59
C ALA A 188 18.61 10.78 -11.76
N ARG A 189 17.64 10.99 -12.66
CA ARG A 189 17.81 11.93 -13.80
C ARG A 189 18.03 13.38 -13.32
N LEU A 190 17.32 13.81 -12.27
CA LEU A 190 17.50 15.15 -11.70
C LEU A 190 18.88 15.32 -11.07
N LEU A 191 19.38 14.32 -10.33
CA LEU A 191 20.71 14.35 -9.73
C LEU A 191 21.83 14.39 -10.79
N PHE A 192 21.68 13.63 -11.89
CA PHE A 192 22.65 13.67 -13.00
C PHE A 192 22.58 14.94 -13.86
N ARG A 193 21.51 15.73 -13.76
CA ARG A 193 21.43 17.06 -14.44
C ARG A 193 22.04 18.20 -13.61
N LEU A 194 22.25 17.97 -12.30
CA LEU A 194 22.78 18.97 -11.37
C LEU A 194 24.29 18.76 -11.09
N SER A 195 24.88 17.67 -11.60
CA SER A 195 26.31 17.39 -11.58
C SER A 195 26.94 17.70 -12.94
#